data_f1c62fe8bc862c163645a2d4961c7d2e
#
_entry.id   f1c62fe8bc862c163645a2d4961c7d2e
#
_cell.length_a   1.000
_cell.length_b   1.000
_cell.length_c   1.000
_cell.angle_alpha   90.00
_cell.angle_beta   90.00
_cell.angle_gamma   90.00
#
_symmetry.space_group_name_H-M   'P 1'
#
loop_
_entity.id
_entity.type
_entity.pdbx_description
1 polymer ?
#
loop_
_entity_poly.entity_id
_entity_poly.type
_entity_poly.pdbx_seq_one_letter_code
_entity_poly.pdbx_strand_id
1 'polypeptide(L)'
;MFSQRNSRHPRGRRQAGGRIRSSWLWLPALGGCAAVALAAYSLAGSGAEPVASAAAASTAPAGTAQVGGWGRGGYPMVTSPAGEAANAAAVTSMNWSGYAATSTPGTFTNVSTSWTQPAVTCGATDTFSSFWAGLDGDGTATVEQTGTEADCSNGAATYAGWYEMFPNAPVFYANPVQPGDAMSASVVSNGGGSFTLTLTDATQNWTQATQQTNANAQLGSAEIIAEAPSNGTVLPLANFGTVNFTNATADNTGIGNENAGALTMVSAGGVTEATPSALTGGNSFTVSWDNSGTPAPATPAGGSPSPGMPASGSPSPAATSTGQ
;
A
#
# COMPACT_ATOMS: atom_id res chain seq x y z
N MET A 1 17.59 50.89 51.34
CA MET A 1 16.64 51.99 51.19
C MET A 1 15.44 51.41 50.48
N PHE A 2 14.42 51.09 51.21
CA PHE A 2 13.04 51.59 51.22
C PHE A 2 12.40 51.60 49.82
N SER A 3 11.27 50.95 49.50
CA SER A 3 10.01 50.98 50.24
C SER A 3 9.05 49.91 49.68
N GLN A 4 8.41 49.21 50.56
CA GLN A 4 7.16 48.48 50.36
C GLN A 4 6.01 49.44 50.04
N ARG A 5 5.02 49.01 49.26
CA ARG A 5 3.61 49.33 49.54
C ARG A 5 2.65 48.22 49.08
N ASN A 6 1.98 47.70 50.08
CA ASN A 6 0.74 46.96 50.10
C ASN A 6 -0.43 47.78 49.57
N SER A 7 -1.44 47.10 49.00
CA SER A 7 -2.87 47.32 49.29
C SER A 7 -3.71 46.34 48.44
N ARG A 8 -4.28 45.38 49.08
CA ARG A 8 -5.64 45.28 49.63
C ARG A 8 -6.70 44.84 48.59
N HIS A 9 -7.20 43.60 48.87
CA HIS A 9 -8.50 43.09 48.41
C HIS A 9 -9.66 44.00 48.84
N PRO A 10 -10.83 43.85 48.17
CA PRO A 10 -12.02 43.52 48.94
C PRO A 10 -12.74 42.26 48.43
N ARG A 11 -13.28 41.59 49.46
CA ARG A 11 -14.28 40.49 49.38
C ARG A 11 -15.68 41.04 49.10
N GLY A 12 -16.51 40.18 48.55
CA GLY A 12 -17.96 40.22 48.60
C GLY A 12 -18.54 39.92 47.22
N ARG A 13 -19.45 39.03 47.00
CA ARG A 13 -20.63 38.63 47.76
C ARG A 13 -21.17 37.32 47.15
N ARG A 14 -21.57 36.41 48.02
CA ARG A 14 -22.41 35.26 47.70
C ARG A 14 -23.79 35.71 47.30
N GLN A 15 -24.39 35.13 46.23
CA GLN A 15 -25.82 34.95 46.17
C GLN A 15 -26.15 33.53 45.73
N ALA A 16 -26.93 32.89 46.54
CA ALA A 16 -27.56 31.61 46.37
C ALA A 16 -28.91 31.79 45.62
N GLY A 17 -29.36 30.77 44.96
CA GLY A 17 -30.79 30.63 44.68
C GLY A 17 -31.14 30.16 43.30
N GLY A 18 -31.75 28.97 43.22
CA GLY A 18 -32.60 28.64 42.12
C GLY A 18 -32.58 27.20 41.67
N ARG A 19 -32.98 26.27 42.54
CA ARG A 19 -33.44 24.95 42.09
C ARG A 19 -34.83 25.13 41.43
N ILE A 20 -34.96 24.74 40.18
CA ILE A 20 -36.28 24.45 39.58
C ILE A 20 -36.30 22.95 39.27
N ARG A 21 -37.03 22.22 40.06
CA ARG A 21 -37.51 20.87 39.78
C ARG A 21 -38.76 21.02 38.90
N SER A 22 -38.77 20.41 37.78
CA SER A 22 -40.00 20.13 37.01
C SER A 22 -40.22 18.64 36.97
N SER A 23 -41.04 18.18 37.87
CA SER A 23 -41.72 16.90 37.80
C SER A 23 -42.79 16.97 36.74
N TRP A 24 -42.83 16.02 35.78
CA TRP A 24 -44.02 15.75 35.01
C TRP A 24 -44.39 14.28 35.16
N LEU A 25 -45.65 14.18 35.58
CA LEU A 25 -46.41 13.05 36.02
C LEU A 25 -46.63 11.99 34.91
N TRP A 26 -46.67 10.78 35.37
CA TRP A 26 -47.24 9.62 34.70
C TRP A 26 -48.76 9.71 34.63
N LEU A 27 -49.34 9.31 33.50
CA LEU A 27 -50.72 8.80 33.42
C LEU A 27 -50.77 7.61 32.46
N PRO A 28 -51.38 6.49 32.87
CA PRO A 28 -51.59 5.34 31.99
C PRO A 28 -52.94 5.46 31.31
N ALA A 29 -53.04 5.13 30.04
CA ALA A 29 -54.31 4.90 29.37
C ALA A 29 -54.45 3.41 29.06
N LEU A 30 -55.40 2.81 29.76
CA LEU A 30 -55.96 1.49 29.52
C LEU A 30 -56.93 1.52 28.31
N GLY A 31 -57.02 0.39 27.61
CA GLY A 31 -58.28 0.04 27.02
C GLY A 31 -58.24 -0.40 25.56
N GLY A 32 -58.58 -1.68 25.32
CA GLY A 32 -59.12 -2.09 24.05
C GLY A 32 -58.81 -3.54 23.66
N CYS A 33 -59.39 -4.52 24.34
CA CYS A 33 -59.53 -5.87 23.84
C CYS A 33 -60.48 -5.92 22.64
N ALA A 34 -60.06 -6.55 21.56
CA ALA A 34 -61.00 -7.16 20.61
C ALA A 34 -60.43 -8.53 20.19
N ALA A 35 -60.98 -9.55 20.78
CA ALA A 35 -60.86 -10.94 20.32
C ALA A 35 -61.82 -11.12 19.14
N VAL A 36 -61.38 -11.70 18.06
CA VAL A 36 -62.23 -12.37 17.06
C VAL A 36 -61.67 -13.74 16.74
N ALA A 37 -62.58 -14.68 16.73
CA ALA A 37 -62.46 -16.08 16.82
C ALA A 37 -61.88 -16.82 15.62
N LEU A 38 -61.40 -18.02 15.97
CA LEU A 38 -61.08 -19.19 15.20
C LEU A 38 -61.91 -19.48 13.95
N ALA A 39 -61.21 -19.87 12.88
CA ALA A 39 -61.69 -20.91 11.98
C ALA A 39 -60.51 -21.84 11.64
N ALA A 40 -60.60 -23.06 12.18
CA ALA A 40 -59.70 -24.15 11.82
C ALA A 40 -60.16 -24.72 10.46
N TYR A 41 -59.22 -24.84 9.55
CA TYR A 41 -59.33 -25.79 8.44
C TYR A 41 -58.05 -26.65 8.40
N SER A 42 -58.21 -27.87 8.81
CA SER A 42 -57.28 -28.94 8.56
C SER A 42 -57.43 -29.41 7.12
N LEU A 43 -56.40 -29.41 6.36
CA LEU A 43 -56.21 -30.28 5.23
C LEU A 43 -54.73 -30.70 5.18
N ALA A 44 -54.56 -32.01 5.23
CA ALA A 44 -53.31 -32.73 5.15
C ALA A 44 -52.70 -32.63 3.74
N GLY A 45 -51.39 -32.67 3.69
CA GLY A 45 -50.75 -33.20 2.50
C GLY A 45 -49.50 -32.51 2.08
N SER A 46 -48.45 -33.32 2.11
CA SER A 46 -47.21 -33.26 1.36
C SER A 46 -46.09 -32.34 1.86
N GLY A 47 -45.02 -33.02 2.21
CA GLY A 47 -43.74 -32.49 2.65
C GLY A 47 -43.16 -31.44 1.72
N ALA A 48 -42.69 -30.39 2.32
CA ALA A 48 -41.75 -29.48 1.72
C ALA A 48 -40.50 -29.53 2.61
N GLU A 49 -39.46 -30.06 2.04
CA GLU A 49 -38.10 -29.99 2.60
C GLU A 49 -37.67 -28.53 2.75
N PRO A 50 -36.80 -28.18 3.73
CA PRO A 50 -36.29 -26.82 3.84
C PRO A 50 -35.38 -26.54 2.64
N VAL A 51 -35.80 -25.66 1.77
CA VAL A 51 -34.95 -25.07 0.73
C VAL A 51 -33.83 -24.30 1.44
N ALA A 52 -32.65 -24.92 1.46
CA ALA A 52 -31.42 -24.18 1.70
C ALA A 52 -31.36 -23.06 0.69
N SER A 53 -31.34 -21.82 1.19
CA SER A 53 -31.05 -20.65 0.38
C SER A 53 -29.63 -20.80 -0.14
N ALA A 54 -29.49 -21.29 -1.37
CA ALA A 54 -28.24 -21.21 -2.10
C ALA A 54 -28.00 -19.74 -2.39
N ALA A 55 -27.01 -19.15 -1.75
CA ALA A 55 -26.45 -17.90 -2.18
C ALA A 55 -26.07 -18.07 -3.66
N ALA A 56 -26.68 -17.28 -4.51
CA ALA A 56 -26.36 -17.26 -5.93
C ALA A 56 -24.90 -16.87 -6.08
N ALA A 57 -24.07 -17.85 -6.43
CA ALA A 57 -22.74 -17.59 -6.96
C ALA A 57 -22.94 -16.83 -8.26
N SER A 58 -22.63 -15.55 -8.23
CA SER A 58 -22.55 -14.72 -9.43
C SER A 58 -21.39 -15.28 -10.26
N THR A 59 -21.71 -16.03 -11.31
CA THR A 59 -20.76 -16.39 -12.34
C THR A 59 -20.50 -15.11 -13.15
N ALA A 60 -19.40 -14.45 -12.85
CA ALA A 60 -18.88 -13.41 -13.72
C ALA A 60 -18.53 -14.04 -15.08
N PRO A 61 -18.81 -13.36 -16.20
CA PRO A 61 -18.44 -13.86 -17.51
C PRO A 61 -16.92 -13.94 -17.62
N ALA A 62 -16.42 -15.12 -17.96
CA ALA A 62 -15.04 -15.32 -18.37
C ALA A 62 -14.80 -14.53 -19.67
N GLY A 63 -13.95 -13.53 -19.62
CA GLY A 63 -13.56 -12.79 -20.80
C GLY A 63 -13.01 -11.40 -20.53
N THR A 64 -11.94 -11.28 -19.76
CA THR A 64 -10.98 -10.18 -19.87
C THR A 64 -9.60 -10.79 -19.79
N ALA A 65 -8.72 -10.30 -20.65
CA ALA A 65 -7.34 -10.73 -20.73
C ALA A 65 -6.74 -10.76 -19.32
N GLN A 66 -6.36 -11.95 -18.85
CA GLN A 66 -5.48 -12.09 -17.71
C GLN A 66 -4.19 -11.37 -18.07
N VAL A 67 -4.03 -10.17 -17.58
CA VAL A 67 -2.70 -9.62 -17.39
C VAL A 67 -2.05 -10.58 -16.42
N GLY A 68 -1.00 -11.27 -16.86
CA GLY A 68 -0.41 -12.41 -16.18
C GLY A 68 -0.21 -12.12 -14.70
N GLY A 69 -0.82 -12.97 -13.86
CA GLY A 69 -0.69 -12.90 -12.41
C GLY A 69 0.76 -13.07 -12.01
N TRP A 70 1.43 -11.99 -11.71
CA TRP A 70 2.74 -11.97 -11.09
C TRP A 70 2.51 -12.11 -9.60
N GLY A 71 3.08 -13.16 -8.99
CA GLY A 71 3.11 -13.29 -7.54
C GLY A 71 3.83 -12.06 -6.98
N ARG A 72 3.09 -11.19 -6.32
CA ARG A 72 3.56 -9.93 -5.77
C ARG A 72 3.65 -10.07 -4.27
N GLY A 73 4.78 -10.16 -3.76
CA GLY A 73 5.08 -10.25 -2.36
C GLY A 73 6.59 -10.32 -2.25
N GLY A 74 7.23 -9.18 -2.41
CA GLY A 74 8.63 -9.05 -2.09
C GLY A 74 8.74 -8.71 -0.62
N TYR A 75 9.42 -9.55 0.18
CA TYR A 75 9.92 -9.07 1.44
C TYR A 75 10.69 -7.78 1.20
N PRO A 76 10.53 -6.72 2.03
CA PRO A 76 11.47 -5.64 1.99
C PRO A 76 12.85 -6.26 2.22
N MET A 77 13.68 -6.24 1.21
CA MET A 77 15.10 -6.60 1.43
C MET A 77 15.73 -5.39 2.10
N VAL A 78 15.32 -5.17 3.35
CA VAL A 78 15.90 -4.12 4.19
C VAL A 78 17.29 -4.57 4.57
N THR A 79 18.30 -3.94 4.04
CA THR A 79 19.64 -4.00 4.59
C THR A 79 19.74 -2.99 5.72
N SER A 80 19.06 -3.24 6.85
CA SER A 80 19.29 -2.48 8.08
C SER A 80 20.56 -3.00 8.76
N PRO A 81 21.52 -2.15 9.12
CA PRO A 81 22.43 -2.48 10.17
C PRO A 81 21.63 -2.58 11.47
N ALA A 82 21.69 -3.74 12.10
CA ALA A 82 21.07 -3.97 13.39
C ALA A 82 21.56 -2.94 14.42
N GLY A 83 20.62 -2.20 15.02
CA GLY A 83 20.80 -1.45 16.26
C GLY A 83 21.34 -0.04 16.08
N GLU A 84 20.39 0.92 16.08
CA GLU A 84 20.49 2.11 16.94
C GLU A 84 19.20 2.91 16.83
N ALA A 85 18.48 3.01 17.93
CA ALA A 85 17.36 3.91 18.08
C ALA A 85 17.84 5.38 18.07
N ALA A 86 16.99 6.25 17.55
CA ALA A 86 17.08 7.71 17.58
C ALA A 86 17.92 8.38 16.47
N ASN A 87 17.20 8.86 15.51
CA ASN A 87 17.45 9.56 14.27
C ASN A 87 17.43 8.57 13.10
N ALA A 88 16.22 8.37 12.53
CA ALA A 88 16.01 7.46 11.43
C ALA A 88 16.93 7.82 10.26
N ALA A 89 18.08 7.15 10.18
CA ALA A 89 18.87 7.13 8.97
C ALA A 89 17.96 6.57 7.87
N ALA A 90 17.94 7.21 6.72
CA ALA A 90 17.18 6.71 5.58
C ALA A 90 17.58 5.25 5.33
N VAL A 91 16.62 4.35 5.48
CA VAL A 91 16.81 2.93 5.23
C VAL A 91 16.64 2.69 3.74
N THR A 92 17.46 1.83 3.14
CA THR A 92 17.30 1.44 1.74
C THR A 92 16.56 0.10 1.64
N SER A 93 15.63 0.03 0.69
CA SER A 93 14.94 -1.21 0.29
C SER A 93 15.16 -1.45 -1.19
N MET A 94 15.17 -2.71 -1.64
CA MET A 94 15.33 -3.00 -3.06
C MET A 94 14.04 -2.81 -3.87
N ASN A 95 12.89 -2.74 -3.20
CA ASN A 95 11.59 -2.71 -3.86
C ASN A 95 10.56 -1.77 -3.23
N TRP A 96 10.84 -1.18 -2.06
CA TRP A 96 9.92 -0.30 -1.36
C TRP A 96 10.44 1.13 -1.25
N SER A 97 9.55 2.11 -1.45
CA SER A 97 9.79 3.52 -1.15
C SER A 97 8.58 4.12 -0.46
N GLY A 98 8.77 4.76 0.69
CA GLY A 98 7.69 5.31 1.49
C GLY A 98 8.05 5.37 2.96
N TYR A 99 7.11 4.98 3.82
CA TYR A 99 7.30 4.98 5.27
C TYR A 99 6.83 3.66 5.88
N ALA A 100 7.63 3.12 6.79
CA ALA A 100 7.30 2.00 7.64
C ALA A 100 7.52 2.35 9.12
N ALA A 101 6.51 2.08 9.94
CA ALA A 101 6.60 2.10 11.39
C ALA A 101 6.80 0.67 11.90
N THR A 102 7.79 0.44 12.75
CA THR A 102 8.11 -0.88 13.30
C THR A 102 8.08 -0.87 14.82
N SER A 103 7.61 -1.95 15.42
CA SER A 103 7.53 -2.12 16.87
C SER A 103 7.52 -3.60 17.26
N THR A 104 7.20 -3.89 18.52
CA THR A 104 7.01 -5.25 19.00
C THR A 104 5.75 -5.88 18.39
N PRO A 105 5.72 -7.22 18.20
CA PRO A 105 4.52 -7.91 17.73
C PRO A 105 3.27 -7.56 18.53
N GLY A 106 2.14 -7.39 17.83
CA GLY A 106 0.86 -7.00 18.41
C GLY A 106 0.65 -5.50 18.59
N THR A 107 1.59 -4.66 18.11
CA THR A 107 1.49 -3.20 18.26
C THR A 107 0.51 -2.59 17.29
N PHE A 108 0.64 -2.86 15.98
CA PHE A 108 -0.14 -2.18 14.95
C PHE A 108 -1.42 -2.96 14.62
N THR A 109 -2.56 -2.31 14.75
CA THR A 109 -3.87 -2.92 14.50
C THR A 109 -4.59 -2.33 13.30
N ASN A 110 -4.18 -1.15 12.85
CA ASN A 110 -4.71 -0.57 11.61
C ASN A 110 -3.69 0.36 10.95
N VAL A 111 -3.82 0.46 9.63
CA VAL A 111 -3.08 1.39 8.79
C VAL A 111 -4.02 1.94 7.72
N SER A 112 -3.87 3.21 7.35
CA SER A 112 -4.66 3.79 6.26
C SER A 112 -3.93 4.94 5.57
N THR A 113 -4.28 5.16 4.31
CA THR A 113 -3.79 6.29 3.52
C THR A 113 -4.72 6.60 2.36
N SER A 114 -4.52 7.77 1.74
CA SER A 114 -5.19 8.17 0.51
C SER A 114 -4.17 8.72 -0.48
N TRP A 115 -4.42 8.54 -1.79
CA TRP A 115 -3.59 9.09 -2.86
C TRP A 115 -4.41 9.38 -4.10
N THR A 116 -3.85 10.13 -5.03
CA THR A 116 -4.35 10.20 -6.40
C THR A 116 -3.60 9.17 -7.22
N GLN A 117 -4.30 8.30 -7.94
CA GLN A 117 -3.69 7.28 -8.80
C GLN A 117 -2.79 7.96 -9.85
N PRO A 118 -1.47 7.73 -9.82
CA PRO A 118 -0.59 8.35 -10.81
C PRO A 118 -0.74 7.68 -12.18
N ALA A 119 -0.53 8.47 -13.24
CA ALA A 119 -0.31 7.94 -14.57
C ALA A 119 1.11 7.36 -14.68
N VAL A 120 1.30 6.30 -15.47
CA VAL A 120 2.63 5.80 -15.82
C VAL A 120 3.03 6.19 -17.23
N THR A 121 4.32 6.48 -17.43
CA THR A 121 4.91 6.70 -18.73
C THR A 121 5.51 5.42 -19.26
N CYS A 122 4.92 4.86 -20.31
CA CYS A 122 5.30 3.58 -20.87
C CYS A 122 6.30 3.72 -22.03
N GLY A 123 7.33 2.89 -22.01
CA GLY A 123 8.31 2.68 -23.05
C GLY A 123 8.14 1.31 -23.71
N ALA A 124 9.18 0.82 -24.35
CA ALA A 124 9.19 -0.51 -24.98
C ALA A 124 9.39 -1.66 -23.97
N THR A 125 9.93 -1.36 -22.79
CA THR A 125 10.19 -2.34 -21.73
C THR A 125 8.98 -2.40 -20.79
N ASP A 126 8.56 -3.59 -20.40
CA ASP A 126 7.55 -3.78 -19.39
C ASP A 126 8.08 -3.33 -18.04
N THR A 127 7.30 -2.50 -17.34
CA THR A 127 7.64 -1.92 -16.04
C THR A 127 6.42 -1.94 -15.13
N PHE A 128 6.62 -1.96 -13.80
CA PHE A 128 5.57 -2.27 -12.84
C PHE A 128 5.67 -1.34 -11.64
N SER A 129 4.53 -0.94 -11.08
CA SER A 129 4.48 -0.19 -9.83
C SER A 129 3.20 -0.46 -9.08
N SER A 130 3.26 -0.44 -7.75
CA SER A 130 2.07 -0.50 -6.89
C SER A 130 2.13 0.53 -5.77
N PHE A 131 0.95 0.95 -5.28
CA PHE A 131 0.75 1.96 -4.23
C PHE A 131 -0.22 1.40 -3.22
N TRP A 132 0.19 1.24 -1.94
CA TRP A 132 -0.58 0.47 -0.99
C TRP A 132 -0.38 0.86 0.47
N ALA A 133 -1.27 0.37 1.33
CA ALA A 133 -1.14 0.33 2.78
C ALA A 133 -1.17 -1.12 3.26
N GLY A 134 -0.35 -1.46 4.25
CA GLY A 134 -0.22 -2.82 4.78
C GLY A 134 0.15 -2.87 6.25
N LEU A 135 -0.19 -3.98 6.88
CA LEU A 135 0.29 -4.41 8.18
C LEU A 135 1.25 -5.56 7.98
N ASP A 136 2.30 -5.61 8.79
CA ASP A 136 3.41 -6.55 8.67
C ASP A 136 4.22 -6.38 7.36
N GLY A 137 5.39 -7.04 7.25
CA GLY A 137 6.28 -6.99 6.09
C GLY A 137 7.65 -6.42 6.40
N ASP A 138 7.76 -5.38 7.21
CA ASP A 138 9.06 -4.91 7.67
C ASP A 138 9.50 -5.73 8.89
N GLY A 139 10.40 -6.67 8.65
CA GLY A 139 10.91 -7.59 9.67
C GLY A 139 10.01 -8.79 9.98
N THR A 140 8.91 -9.00 9.25
CA THR A 140 8.01 -10.14 9.40
C THR A 140 7.90 -10.96 8.12
N ALA A 141 7.25 -12.14 8.18
CA ALA A 141 7.15 -13.06 7.05
C ALA A 141 5.81 -12.97 6.29
N THR A 142 4.92 -12.09 6.73
CA THR A 142 3.60 -11.87 6.13
C THR A 142 3.38 -10.41 5.86
N VAL A 143 2.50 -10.08 4.92
CA VAL A 143 1.98 -8.73 4.71
C VAL A 143 0.49 -8.83 4.42
N GLU A 144 -0.31 -8.15 5.18
CA GLU A 144 -1.73 -7.97 4.94
C GLU A 144 -1.94 -6.60 4.31
N GLN A 145 -2.19 -6.55 2.99
CA GLN A 145 -2.10 -5.30 2.24
C GLN A 145 -3.19 -5.14 1.16
N THR A 146 -3.48 -3.89 0.81
CA THR A 146 -4.38 -3.55 -0.30
C THR A 146 -3.99 -2.23 -0.94
N GLY A 147 -4.19 -2.14 -2.23
CA GLY A 147 -3.79 -0.98 -2.99
C GLY A 147 -4.12 -1.05 -4.47
N THR A 148 -3.41 -0.25 -5.25
CA THR A 148 -3.53 -0.21 -6.70
C THR A 148 -2.19 -0.47 -7.37
N GLU A 149 -2.23 -0.89 -8.62
CA GLU A 149 -1.06 -0.96 -9.49
C GLU A 149 -1.20 0.00 -10.67
N ALA A 150 -0.05 0.35 -11.24
CA ALA A 150 0.08 1.06 -12.50
C ALA A 150 1.27 0.47 -13.25
N ASP A 151 0.98 -0.29 -14.28
CA ASP A 151 1.96 -1.09 -15.00
C ASP A 151 2.03 -0.66 -16.47
N CYS A 152 3.17 -0.91 -17.08
CA CYS A 152 3.37 -0.82 -18.51
C CYS A 152 3.63 -2.21 -19.07
N SER A 153 2.81 -2.64 -20.02
CA SER A 153 3.03 -3.89 -20.74
C SER A 153 2.84 -3.67 -22.24
N ASN A 154 3.81 -4.10 -23.05
CA ASN A 154 3.82 -3.88 -24.49
C ASN A 154 3.61 -2.41 -24.89
N GLY A 155 4.15 -1.47 -24.10
CA GLY A 155 4.02 -0.02 -24.34
C GLY A 155 2.68 0.58 -23.96
N ALA A 156 1.77 -0.18 -23.36
CA ALA A 156 0.46 0.28 -22.91
C ALA A 156 0.36 0.28 -21.37
N ALA A 157 -0.25 1.33 -20.81
CA ALA A 157 -0.50 1.43 -19.37
C ALA A 157 -1.74 0.61 -18.99
N THR A 158 -1.66 -0.09 -17.85
CA THR A 158 -2.76 -0.81 -17.21
C THR A 158 -2.83 -0.47 -15.74
N TYR A 159 -4.06 -0.46 -15.17
CA TYR A 159 -4.32 -0.11 -13.78
C TYR A 159 -5.31 -1.10 -13.19
N ALA A 160 -5.09 -1.49 -11.92
CA ALA A 160 -6.01 -2.37 -11.21
C ALA A 160 -5.95 -2.11 -9.71
N GLY A 161 -7.07 -2.37 -9.01
CA GLY A 161 -7.11 -2.48 -7.55
C GLY A 161 -6.92 -3.92 -7.12
N TRP A 162 -6.29 -4.15 -5.97
CA TRP A 162 -6.00 -5.48 -5.47
C TRP A 162 -5.94 -5.54 -3.93
N TYR A 163 -5.99 -6.74 -3.39
CA TYR A 163 -5.55 -7.05 -2.03
C TYR A 163 -4.63 -8.27 -2.04
N GLU A 164 -3.79 -8.40 -1.02
CA GLU A 164 -2.91 -9.54 -0.86
C GLU A 164 -2.75 -9.91 0.62
N MET A 165 -2.69 -11.22 0.87
CA MET A 165 -2.31 -11.82 2.15
C MET A 165 -1.01 -12.58 1.90
N PHE A 166 0.10 -11.85 1.82
CA PHE A 166 1.39 -12.46 1.51
C PHE A 166 1.73 -13.55 2.55
N PRO A 167 2.24 -14.73 2.13
CA PRO A 167 2.84 -15.05 0.83
C PRO A 167 1.88 -15.61 -0.24
N ASN A 168 0.57 -15.50 -0.07
CA ASN A 168 -0.35 -15.86 -1.15
C ASN A 168 -0.28 -14.80 -2.26
N ALA A 169 -0.64 -15.20 -3.49
CA ALA A 169 -0.69 -14.27 -4.60
C ALA A 169 -1.78 -13.19 -4.40
N PRO A 170 -1.60 -11.97 -4.97
CA PRO A 170 -2.61 -10.93 -4.94
C PRO A 170 -3.89 -11.34 -5.67
N VAL A 171 -4.99 -10.80 -5.21
CA VAL A 171 -6.32 -10.97 -5.81
C VAL A 171 -6.77 -9.62 -6.35
N PHE A 172 -7.02 -9.57 -7.64
CA PHE A 172 -7.43 -8.34 -8.33
C PHE A 172 -8.93 -8.13 -8.26
N TYR A 173 -9.35 -6.89 -8.03
CA TYR A 173 -10.74 -6.48 -8.13
C TYR A 173 -11.12 -6.24 -9.59
N ALA A 174 -12.37 -6.52 -9.95
CA ALA A 174 -12.90 -6.26 -11.29
C ALA A 174 -13.28 -4.78 -11.52
N ASN A 175 -13.21 -3.97 -10.48
CA ASN A 175 -13.55 -2.56 -10.52
C ASN A 175 -12.49 -1.77 -11.31
N PRO A 176 -12.90 -0.79 -12.13
CA PRO A 176 -11.95 0.02 -12.88
C PRO A 176 -11.12 0.91 -11.97
N VAL A 177 -9.87 1.14 -12.37
CA VAL A 177 -8.96 2.15 -11.81
C VAL A 177 -8.35 2.92 -12.96
N GLN A 178 -8.28 4.25 -12.85
CA GLN A 178 -7.73 5.13 -13.88
C GLN A 178 -6.77 6.17 -13.28
N PRO A 179 -5.84 6.70 -14.07
CA PRO A 179 -5.03 7.82 -13.64
C PRO A 179 -5.91 9.01 -13.22
N GLY A 180 -5.58 9.62 -12.10
CA GLY A 180 -6.34 10.74 -11.52
C GLY A 180 -7.43 10.33 -10.54
N ASP A 181 -7.72 9.03 -10.39
CA ASP A 181 -8.71 8.56 -9.43
C ASP A 181 -8.27 8.83 -7.98
N ALA A 182 -9.23 9.24 -7.15
CA ALA A 182 -9.02 9.50 -5.74
C ALA A 182 -9.16 8.19 -4.94
N MET A 183 -8.02 7.58 -4.65
CA MET A 183 -7.93 6.29 -3.98
C MET A 183 -7.76 6.44 -2.47
N SER A 184 -8.28 5.47 -1.71
CA SER A 184 -7.91 5.26 -0.32
C SER A 184 -7.87 3.78 0.02
N ALA A 185 -6.92 3.42 0.88
CA ALA A 185 -6.72 2.05 1.37
C ALA A 185 -6.68 2.02 2.89
N SER A 186 -7.19 0.95 3.48
CA SER A 186 -7.00 0.64 4.89
C SER A 186 -6.93 -0.86 5.13
N VAL A 187 -6.13 -1.25 6.12
CA VAL A 187 -6.06 -2.60 6.66
C VAL A 187 -6.29 -2.54 8.15
N VAL A 188 -7.24 -3.32 8.63
CA VAL A 188 -7.63 -3.38 10.03
C VAL A 188 -7.56 -4.83 10.52
N SER A 189 -6.79 -5.07 11.57
CA SER A 189 -6.82 -6.33 12.31
C SER A 189 -8.05 -6.34 13.23
N ASN A 190 -8.92 -7.33 13.03
CA ASN A 190 -10.10 -7.53 13.87
C ASN A 190 -9.80 -8.42 15.09
N GLY A 191 -8.53 -8.80 15.27
CA GLY A 191 -8.10 -9.77 16.28
C GLY A 191 -8.23 -11.22 15.83
N GLY A 192 -7.49 -12.11 16.50
CA GLY A 192 -7.51 -13.54 16.21
C GLY A 192 -7.02 -13.92 14.81
N GLY A 193 -6.18 -13.11 14.19
CA GLY A 193 -5.69 -13.30 12.82
C GLY A 193 -6.72 -12.96 11.74
N SER A 194 -7.80 -12.27 12.07
CA SER A 194 -8.81 -11.80 11.11
C SER A 194 -8.53 -10.36 10.70
N PHE A 195 -8.71 -10.05 9.42
CA PHE A 195 -8.44 -8.74 8.83
C PHE A 195 -9.60 -8.26 7.96
N THR A 196 -9.78 -6.94 7.93
CA THR A 196 -10.61 -6.24 6.93
C THR A 196 -9.70 -5.35 6.10
N LEU A 197 -9.61 -5.63 4.79
CA LEU A 197 -8.87 -4.85 3.82
C LEU A 197 -9.88 -4.05 3.00
N THR A 198 -9.76 -2.73 2.99
CA THR A 198 -10.70 -1.85 2.28
C THR A 198 -9.95 -1.01 1.26
N LEU A 199 -10.39 -1.05 0.01
CA LEU A 199 -9.93 -0.18 -1.06
C LEU A 199 -11.14 0.59 -1.61
N THR A 200 -11.02 1.90 -1.68
CA THR A 200 -12.07 2.80 -2.18
C THR A 200 -11.53 3.67 -3.30
N ASP A 201 -12.29 3.79 -4.36
CA ASP A 201 -12.14 4.79 -5.39
C ASP A 201 -13.34 5.76 -5.31
N ALA A 202 -13.07 6.96 -4.82
CA ALA A 202 -14.10 7.98 -4.66
C ALA A 202 -14.49 8.61 -6.01
N THR A 203 -13.62 8.57 -7.01
CA THR A 203 -13.89 9.12 -8.35
C THR A 203 -14.82 8.21 -9.13
N GLN A 204 -14.54 6.89 -9.15
CA GLN A 204 -15.35 5.87 -9.81
C GLN A 204 -16.53 5.38 -8.94
N ASN A 205 -16.62 5.87 -7.68
CA ASN A 205 -17.67 5.57 -6.73
C ASN A 205 -17.84 4.08 -6.42
N TRP A 206 -16.74 3.41 -6.07
CA TRP A 206 -16.77 2.02 -5.59
C TRP A 206 -15.93 1.82 -4.34
N THR A 207 -16.29 0.82 -3.55
CA THR A 207 -15.55 0.36 -2.38
C THR A 207 -15.57 -1.16 -2.35
N GLN A 208 -14.40 -1.76 -2.16
CA GLN A 208 -14.24 -3.18 -1.87
C GLN A 208 -13.75 -3.33 -0.43
N ALA A 209 -14.51 -4.06 0.38
CA ALA A 209 -14.15 -4.42 1.75
C ALA A 209 -14.05 -5.94 1.83
N THR A 210 -12.83 -6.43 1.89
CA THR A 210 -12.50 -7.85 1.86
C THR A 210 -12.12 -8.34 3.24
N GLN A 211 -12.73 -9.41 3.70
CA GLN A 211 -12.35 -10.06 4.96
C GLN A 211 -11.48 -11.27 4.68
N GLN A 212 -10.36 -11.36 5.37
CA GLN A 212 -9.37 -12.41 5.22
C GLN A 212 -8.84 -12.87 6.58
N THR A 213 -8.12 -13.98 6.60
CA THR A 213 -7.48 -14.48 7.81
C THR A 213 -6.03 -14.84 7.55
N ASN A 214 -5.15 -14.46 8.47
CA ASN A 214 -3.77 -14.93 8.55
C ASN A 214 -3.37 -15.16 10.01
N ALA A 215 -3.29 -16.42 10.41
CA ALA A 215 -2.91 -16.79 11.78
C ALA A 215 -1.43 -16.54 12.10
N ASN A 216 -0.61 -16.29 11.09
CA ASN A 216 0.83 -16.05 11.23
C ASN A 216 1.19 -14.56 11.29
N ALA A 217 0.21 -13.67 11.11
CA ALA A 217 0.40 -12.24 11.21
C ALA A 217 0.94 -11.86 12.60
N GLN A 218 1.92 -10.99 12.64
CA GLN A 218 2.60 -10.57 13.86
C GLN A 218 2.17 -9.18 14.33
N LEU A 219 1.61 -8.35 13.45
CA LEU A 219 1.21 -6.97 13.73
C LEU A 219 2.39 -6.15 14.27
N GLY A 220 3.57 -6.38 13.70
CA GLY A 220 4.85 -5.79 14.12
C GLY A 220 5.21 -4.52 13.36
N SER A 221 4.58 -4.27 12.23
CA SER A 221 4.83 -3.09 11.42
C SER A 221 3.58 -2.59 10.69
N ALA A 222 3.63 -1.32 10.23
CA ALA A 222 2.59 -0.66 9.44
C ALA A 222 3.26 0.18 8.36
N GLU A 223 2.86 -0.01 7.10
CA GLU A 223 3.54 0.54 5.93
C GLU A 223 2.59 1.30 5.00
N ILE A 224 3.16 2.34 4.36
CA ILE A 224 2.53 3.08 3.26
C ILE A 224 3.61 3.26 2.19
N ILE A 225 3.42 2.60 1.04
CA ILE A 225 4.51 2.27 0.12
C ILE A 225 4.14 2.51 -1.34
N ALA A 226 5.12 3.00 -2.11
CA ALA A 226 5.24 2.79 -3.54
C ALA A 226 6.27 1.67 -3.77
N GLU A 227 5.91 0.64 -4.55
CA GLU A 227 6.69 -0.58 -4.68
C GLU A 227 7.02 -0.91 -6.14
N ALA A 228 8.23 -1.45 -6.36
CA ALA A 228 8.58 -2.27 -7.52
C ALA A 228 8.20 -3.73 -7.20
N PRO A 229 7.12 -4.28 -7.75
CA PRO A 229 6.69 -5.65 -7.43
C PRO A 229 7.75 -6.71 -7.80
N SER A 230 7.60 -7.91 -7.25
CA SER A 230 8.53 -9.01 -7.56
C SER A 230 7.81 -10.29 -8.00
N ASN A 231 8.48 -11.10 -8.80
CA ASN A 231 8.06 -12.45 -9.21
C ASN A 231 9.17 -13.49 -8.95
N GLY A 232 9.86 -13.33 -7.82
CA GLY A 232 11.09 -14.05 -7.50
C GLY A 232 12.34 -13.19 -7.71
N THR A 233 12.22 -12.11 -8.52
CA THR A 233 13.17 -11.01 -8.65
C THR A 233 12.40 -9.71 -8.67
N VAL A 234 12.98 -8.62 -8.19
CA VAL A 234 12.38 -7.28 -8.30
C VAL A 234 12.23 -6.93 -9.78
N LEU A 235 11.03 -6.51 -10.17
CA LEU A 235 10.70 -6.11 -11.53
C LEU A 235 11.11 -4.65 -11.76
N PRO A 236 11.38 -4.24 -13.02
CA PRO A 236 11.70 -2.85 -13.32
C PRO A 236 10.58 -1.90 -12.89
N LEU A 237 10.91 -0.85 -12.16
CA LEU A 237 9.95 0.12 -11.65
C LEU A 237 9.34 0.96 -12.77
N ALA A 238 8.01 1.04 -12.86
CA ALA A 238 7.31 1.89 -13.80
C ALA A 238 7.51 3.38 -13.47
N ASN A 239 7.65 4.22 -14.50
CA ASN A 239 7.74 5.67 -14.32
C ASN A 239 6.35 6.24 -14.00
N PHE A 240 6.02 6.31 -12.73
CA PHE A 240 4.80 6.90 -12.20
C PHE A 240 4.93 8.41 -11.90
N GLY A 241 6.09 9.02 -12.19
CA GLY A 241 6.37 10.40 -11.84
C GLY A 241 6.41 10.60 -10.33
N THR A 242 5.29 11.00 -9.75
CA THR A 242 5.17 11.21 -8.30
C THR A 242 3.80 10.76 -7.81
N VAL A 243 3.77 10.02 -6.70
CA VAL A 243 2.57 9.75 -5.92
C VAL A 243 2.58 10.58 -4.64
N ASN A 244 1.43 11.14 -4.26
CA ASN A 244 1.27 11.92 -3.04
C ASN A 244 0.35 11.14 -2.08
N PHE A 245 0.92 10.62 -1.01
CA PHE A 245 0.19 9.98 0.08
C PHE A 245 -0.25 11.01 1.11
N THR A 246 -1.53 10.99 1.45
CA THR A 246 -2.15 11.87 2.44
C THR A 246 -2.95 11.04 3.45
N ASN A 247 -3.25 11.61 4.62
CA ASN A 247 -3.94 10.89 5.69
C ASN A 247 -3.24 9.56 6.03
N ALA A 248 -1.92 9.56 5.94
CA ALA A 248 -1.07 8.41 6.25
C ALA A 248 -1.07 8.16 7.76
N THR A 249 -1.77 7.13 8.22
CA THR A 249 -1.96 6.83 9.64
C THR A 249 -1.65 5.38 9.97
N ALA A 250 -1.12 5.15 11.17
CA ALA A 250 -1.09 3.86 11.84
C ALA A 250 -1.75 4.03 13.21
N ASP A 251 -2.59 3.06 13.63
CA ASP A 251 -3.38 3.11 14.86
C ASP A 251 -4.12 4.44 15.08
N ASN A 252 -4.69 5.00 13.99
CA ASN A 252 -5.44 6.25 13.93
C ASN A 252 -4.63 7.52 14.27
N THR A 253 -3.31 7.43 14.33
CA THR A 253 -2.41 8.59 14.46
C THR A 253 -1.60 8.79 13.19
N GLY A 254 -1.07 9.99 12.93
CA GLY A 254 -0.19 10.20 11.81
C GLY A 254 1.01 9.26 11.90
N ILE A 255 1.36 8.57 10.81
CA ILE A 255 2.41 7.54 10.78
C ILE A 255 3.76 8.05 11.30
N GLY A 256 4.03 9.35 11.16
CA GLY A 256 5.23 9.98 11.71
C GLY A 256 5.28 10.02 13.25
N ASN A 257 4.15 9.87 13.93
CA ASN A 257 4.08 9.78 15.39
C ASN A 257 4.39 8.37 15.90
N GLU A 258 4.41 7.39 15.01
CA GLU A 258 4.72 5.98 15.27
C GLU A 258 6.21 5.66 15.01
N ASN A 259 7.08 6.66 15.00
CA ASN A 259 8.51 6.55 14.69
C ASN A 259 8.80 5.91 13.33
N ALA A 260 7.92 6.15 12.34
CA ALA A 260 8.11 5.60 11.01
C ALA A 260 9.40 6.09 10.36
N GLY A 261 10.16 5.15 9.83
CA GLY A 261 11.36 5.39 9.03
C GLY A 261 11.04 5.62 7.56
N ALA A 262 11.79 6.51 6.91
CA ALA A 262 11.72 6.68 5.46
C ALA A 262 12.51 5.56 4.77
N LEU A 263 11.90 4.94 3.74
CA LEU A 263 12.50 3.91 2.90
C LEU A 263 12.81 4.49 1.52
N THR A 264 14.06 4.46 1.10
CA THR A 264 14.47 4.83 -0.26
C THR A 264 14.68 3.56 -1.07
N MET A 265 14.03 3.48 -2.24
CA MET A 265 14.18 2.32 -3.13
C MET A 265 15.50 2.42 -3.88
N VAL A 266 16.34 1.38 -3.74
CA VAL A 266 17.65 1.29 -4.40
C VAL A 266 17.82 -0.11 -4.98
N SER A 267 18.02 -0.20 -6.29
CA SER A 267 18.22 -1.48 -6.97
C SER A 267 19.43 -2.24 -6.44
N ALA A 268 19.52 -3.53 -6.74
CA ALA A 268 20.69 -4.34 -6.43
C ALA A 268 22.00 -3.80 -7.04
N GLY A 269 21.91 -3.01 -8.11
CA GLY A 269 23.03 -2.31 -8.74
C GLY A 269 23.42 -0.98 -8.08
N GLY A 270 22.74 -0.59 -6.97
CA GLY A 270 23.00 0.66 -6.26
C GLY A 270 22.41 1.91 -6.93
N VAL A 271 21.45 1.74 -7.84
CA VAL A 271 20.72 2.84 -8.49
C VAL A 271 19.50 3.20 -7.66
N THR A 272 19.35 4.47 -7.30
CA THR A 272 18.13 4.96 -6.65
C THR A 272 16.98 4.90 -7.66
N GLU A 273 15.88 4.24 -7.28
CA GLU A 273 14.70 4.03 -8.13
C GLU A 273 13.53 4.90 -7.72
N ALA A 274 13.33 5.10 -6.42
CA ALA A 274 12.32 6.02 -5.90
C ALA A 274 12.70 6.57 -4.52
N THR A 275 12.35 7.83 -4.28
CA THR A 275 12.72 8.57 -3.07
C THR A 275 11.49 9.18 -2.40
N PRO A 276 11.24 8.95 -1.09
CA PRO A 276 10.19 9.62 -0.35
C PRO A 276 10.63 11.01 0.09
N SER A 277 9.69 11.98 0.09
CA SER A 277 9.92 13.27 0.75
C SER A 277 9.88 13.13 2.28
N ALA A 278 10.33 14.14 3.00
CA ALA A 278 10.04 14.25 4.42
C ALA A 278 8.52 14.31 4.68
N LEU A 279 8.08 13.77 5.85
CA LEU A 279 6.69 13.88 6.30
C LEU A 279 6.29 15.33 6.53
N THR A 280 5.15 15.72 6.01
CA THR A 280 4.48 16.99 6.26
C THR A 280 3.31 16.75 7.20
N GLY A 281 3.24 17.49 8.31
CA GLY A 281 2.19 17.32 9.32
C GLY A 281 2.16 15.95 9.97
N GLY A 282 3.21 15.14 9.82
CA GLY A 282 3.31 13.79 10.37
C GLY A 282 2.48 12.74 9.63
N ASN A 283 1.74 13.09 8.58
CA ASN A 283 0.79 12.20 7.92
C ASN A 283 0.65 12.40 6.40
N SER A 284 1.58 13.10 5.77
CA SER A 284 1.57 13.28 4.31
C SER A 284 3.00 13.31 3.79
N PHE A 285 3.22 12.70 2.63
CA PHE A 285 4.51 12.67 1.94
C PHE A 285 4.31 12.33 0.46
N THR A 286 5.32 12.60 -0.33
CA THR A 286 5.38 12.17 -1.73
C THR A 286 6.43 11.09 -1.90
N VAL A 287 6.24 10.22 -2.89
CA VAL A 287 7.30 9.36 -3.42
C VAL A 287 7.51 9.75 -4.87
N SER A 288 8.73 10.09 -5.23
CA SER A 288 9.13 10.42 -6.59
C SER A 288 9.84 9.24 -7.23
N TRP A 289 9.46 8.93 -8.46
CA TRP A 289 10.20 8.01 -9.31
C TRP A 289 11.51 8.66 -9.78
N ASP A 290 12.63 7.97 -9.65
CA ASP A 290 13.96 8.44 -10.06
C ASP A 290 14.50 7.61 -11.25
N ASN A 291 14.28 6.28 -11.22
CA ASN A 291 14.80 5.36 -12.23
C ASN A 291 14.02 4.03 -12.23
N SER A 292 14.09 3.28 -13.32
CA SER A 292 13.48 1.93 -13.44
C SER A 292 14.34 0.80 -12.88
N GLY A 293 15.52 1.12 -12.37
CA GLY A 293 16.45 0.12 -11.81
C GLY A 293 17.12 -0.79 -12.84
N THR A 294 16.75 -0.74 -14.09
CA THR A 294 17.45 -1.46 -15.14
C THR A 294 18.83 -0.84 -15.33
N PRO A 295 19.95 -1.60 -15.18
CA PRO A 295 21.25 -1.08 -15.51
C PRO A 295 21.21 -0.53 -16.94
N ALA A 296 21.77 0.67 -17.16
CA ALA A 296 22.01 1.13 -18.53
C ALA A 296 22.73 0.00 -19.28
N PRO A 297 22.36 -0.33 -20.54
CA PRO A 297 23.06 -1.31 -21.32
C PRO A 297 24.55 -1.01 -21.21
N ALA A 298 25.36 -1.97 -20.76
CA ALA A 298 26.80 -1.80 -20.66
C ALA A 298 27.27 -1.23 -22.00
N THR A 299 27.79 -0.01 -22.00
CA THR A 299 28.43 0.57 -23.17
C THR A 299 29.47 -0.48 -23.58
N PRO A 300 29.42 -1.04 -24.82
CA PRO A 300 30.41 -2.02 -25.22
C PRO A 300 31.75 -1.37 -24.93
N ALA A 301 32.54 -2.01 -24.07
CA ALA A 301 33.88 -1.56 -23.75
C ALA A 301 34.55 -1.31 -25.11
N GLY A 302 34.85 -0.05 -25.40
CA GLY A 302 35.48 0.32 -26.65
C GLY A 302 36.64 -0.59 -26.85
N GLY A 303 36.57 -1.43 -27.91
CA GLY A 303 37.60 -2.43 -28.16
C GLY A 303 38.93 -1.73 -28.16
N SER A 304 39.80 -2.07 -27.23
CA SER A 304 41.20 -1.66 -27.29
C SER A 304 41.68 -2.03 -28.68
N PRO A 305 42.27 -1.09 -29.44
CA PRO A 305 42.83 -1.46 -30.76
C PRO A 305 43.79 -2.62 -30.56
N SER A 306 43.48 -3.72 -31.20
CA SER A 306 44.36 -4.92 -31.22
C SER A 306 45.74 -4.45 -31.67
N PRO A 307 46.85 -4.79 -30.96
CA PRO A 307 48.20 -4.45 -31.43
C PRO A 307 48.34 -5.01 -32.80
N GLY A 308 48.58 -4.14 -33.83
CA GLY A 308 48.71 -4.54 -35.23
C GLY A 308 49.78 -5.61 -35.32
N MET A 309 49.44 -6.77 -35.98
CA MET A 309 50.41 -7.74 -36.41
C MET A 309 51.40 -7.02 -37.35
N PRO A 310 52.71 -7.27 -37.25
CA PRO A 310 53.68 -6.74 -38.18
C PRO A 310 53.37 -7.33 -39.58
N ALA A 311 53.28 -6.44 -40.57
CA ALA A 311 53.08 -6.83 -41.95
C ALA A 311 54.19 -7.83 -42.36
N SER A 312 53.77 -9.01 -42.77
CA SER A 312 54.68 -10.00 -43.40
C SER A 312 55.16 -9.41 -44.72
N GLY A 313 56.48 -9.18 -44.82
CA GLY A 313 57.13 -8.62 -45.98
C GLY A 313 56.89 -9.46 -47.20
N SER A 314 56.44 -8.89 -48.28
CA SER A 314 56.41 -9.48 -49.63
C SER A 314 57.83 -9.80 -50.10
N PRO A 315 58.07 -10.96 -50.68
CA PRO A 315 59.37 -11.24 -51.28
C PRO A 315 59.59 -10.40 -52.54
N SER A 316 60.75 -9.78 -52.57
CA SER A 316 61.26 -9.02 -53.74
C SER A 316 61.43 -9.94 -54.97
N PRO A 317 61.08 -9.55 -56.18
CA PRO A 317 61.32 -10.35 -57.37
C PRO A 317 62.80 -10.43 -57.70
N ALA A 318 63.29 -11.64 -58.00
CA ALA A 318 64.64 -11.95 -58.43
C ALA A 318 64.99 -11.27 -59.74
N ALA A 319 66.12 -10.59 -59.74
CA ALA A 319 66.73 -10.01 -60.94
C ALA A 319 67.22 -11.14 -61.87
N THR A 320 66.72 -11.25 -63.07
CA THR A 320 67.26 -12.04 -64.15
C THR A 320 68.50 -11.33 -64.72
N SER A 321 69.65 -11.95 -64.56
CA SER A 321 70.89 -11.58 -65.26
C SER A 321 70.91 -12.27 -66.58
N THR A 322 70.83 -11.50 -67.69
CA THR A 322 71.21 -11.98 -69.01
C THR A 322 72.69 -11.79 -69.21
N GLY A 323 73.37 -12.93 -69.54
CA GLY A 323 74.79 -12.92 -69.82
C GLY A 323 75.08 -12.61 -71.29
N GLN A 324 76.17 -12.04 -71.47
CA GLN A 324 77.13 -12.39 -72.54
C GLN A 324 78.41 -12.64 -71.86
#